data_bc5bbba9f478222b72669a5494fd0113
#
_entry.id   bc5bbba9f478222b72669a5494fd0113
#
_cell.length_a   1.000
_cell.length_b   1.000
_cell.length_c   1.000
_cell.angle_alpha   90.00
_cell.angle_beta   90.00
_cell.angle_gamma   90.00
#
_symmetry.space_group_name_H-M   'P 1'
#
loop_
_entity.id
_entity.type
_entity.pdbx_description
1 polymer ?
#
loop_
_entity_poly.entity_id
_entity_poly.type
_entity_poly.pdbx_seq_one_letter_code
_entity_poly.pdbx_strand_id
1 'polypeptide(L)'
;MSLKYAFVAVLAIAAPVAAVAKGVTPPAVPSILTPPAGSLPYLIAHAVGTQNYVCLPNGGAAKWVLFDPQASLFDGAGTLIGTHFLSPNPAEIGTPARATWQHSLDASAAWAFKVQESDDPQFVAPGAIKWFLLQVVGTQFGPDAGDRFAKAKFIQRVNTSAGVAPTTSCTTAAEVGRTILVPYTADYVFYK
;
A
#
# COMPACT_ATOMS: atom_id res chain seq x y z
N MET A 1 15.16 -0.61 78.40
CA MET A 1 14.86 -1.66 77.41
C MET A 1 14.38 -0.94 76.13
N SER A 2 15.23 -0.89 75.10
CA SER A 2 14.91 -0.18 73.87
C SER A 2 14.57 -1.24 72.82
N LEU A 3 13.31 -1.26 72.35
CA LEU A 3 12.81 -2.17 71.33
C LEU A 3 13.14 -1.63 69.92
N LYS A 4 14.04 -2.34 69.24
CA LYS A 4 14.40 -2.00 67.84
C LYS A 4 13.45 -2.70 66.89
N TYR A 5 12.60 -1.94 66.18
CA TYR A 5 11.75 -2.49 65.08
C TYR A 5 12.59 -2.56 63.81
N ALA A 6 12.76 -3.75 63.25
CA ALA A 6 13.36 -3.98 61.94
C ALA A 6 12.25 -3.91 60.88
N PHE A 7 12.35 -2.94 59.97
CA PHE A 7 11.49 -2.87 58.78
C PHE A 7 12.07 -3.77 57.70
N VAL A 8 11.32 -4.79 57.30
CA VAL A 8 11.62 -5.61 56.12
C VAL A 8 10.93 -4.96 54.91
N ALA A 9 11.72 -4.39 54.02
CA ALA A 9 11.22 -3.89 52.74
C ALA A 9 11.05 -5.05 51.73
N VAL A 10 9.81 -5.35 51.37
CA VAL A 10 9.50 -6.31 50.30
C VAL A 10 9.60 -5.60 48.96
N LEU A 11 10.63 -5.92 48.17
CA LEU A 11 10.82 -5.43 46.82
C LEU A 11 9.94 -6.24 45.86
N ALA A 12 8.84 -5.68 45.39
CA ALA A 12 8.00 -6.28 44.34
C ALA A 12 8.67 -6.13 42.97
N ILE A 13 9.18 -7.24 42.42
CA ILE A 13 9.72 -7.29 41.05
C ILE A 13 8.54 -7.44 40.12
N ALA A 14 8.18 -6.35 39.42
CA ALA A 14 7.23 -6.39 38.32
C ALA A 14 7.92 -7.00 37.07
N ALA A 15 7.52 -8.19 36.69
CA ALA A 15 7.97 -8.81 35.43
C ALA A 15 7.37 -8.03 34.24
N PRO A 16 8.15 -7.70 33.20
CA PRO A 16 7.61 -7.08 32.02
C PRO A 16 6.65 -8.05 31.31
N VAL A 17 5.39 -7.68 31.15
CA VAL A 17 4.45 -8.39 30.28
C VAL A 17 4.89 -8.12 28.83
N ALA A 18 5.47 -9.13 28.20
CA ALA A 18 5.76 -9.06 26.76
C ALA A 18 4.44 -8.91 26.00
N ALA A 19 4.25 -7.76 25.38
CA ALA A 19 3.13 -7.56 24.45
C ALA A 19 3.33 -8.51 23.26
N VAL A 20 2.48 -9.52 23.12
CA VAL A 20 2.41 -10.36 21.93
C VAL A 20 1.97 -9.45 20.78
N ALA A 21 2.87 -9.21 19.83
CA ALA A 21 2.53 -8.46 18.62
C ALA A 21 1.36 -9.19 17.93
N LYS A 22 0.20 -8.53 17.83
CA LYS A 22 -0.94 -9.05 17.08
C LYS A 22 -0.49 -9.26 15.63
N GLY A 23 -0.52 -10.51 15.17
CA GLY A 23 -0.19 -10.84 13.78
C GLY A 23 -1.11 -10.07 12.82
N VAL A 24 -0.58 -9.66 11.68
CA VAL A 24 -1.35 -9.02 10.60
C VAL A 24 -2.27 -10.07 9.98
N THR A 25 -3.58 -9.80 9.94
CA THR A 25 -4.57 -10.68 9.31
C THR A 25 -5.08 -10.00 8.03
N PRO A 26 -4.70 -10.48 6.84
CA PRO A 26 -5.23 -9.98 5.58
C PRO A 26 -6.74 -10.24 5.43
N PRO A 27 -7.46 -9.42 4.67
CA PRO A 27 -8.84 -9.73 4.31
C PRO A 27 -8.90 -10.97 3.38
N ALA A 28 -10.09 -11.57 3.26
CA ALA A 28 -10.35 -12.59 2.26
C ALA A 28 -10.21 -11.99 0.84
N VAL A 29 -9.64 -12.76 -0.09
CA VAL A 29 -9.38 -12.33 -1.46
C VAL A 29 -9.82 -13.42 -2.46
N PRO A 30 -10.12 -13.07 -3.72
CA PRO A 30 -10.23 -14.06 -4.80
C PRO A 30 -8.96 -14.93 -4.84
N SER A 31 -9.10 -16.23 -5.09
CA SER A 31 -7.99 -17.19 -5.06
C SER A 31 -6.81 -16.80 -5.96
N ILE A 32 -7.09 -16.16 -7.12
CA ILE A 32 -6.07 -15.68 -8.07
C ILE A 32 -5.18 -14.57 -7.48
N LEU A 33 -5.62 -13.88 -6.44
CA LEU A 33 -4.85 -12.83 -5.75
C LEU A 33 -4.10 -13.35 -4.52
N THR A 34 -4.19 -14.67 -4.23
CA THR A 34 -3.45 -15.27 -3.10
C THR A 34 -1.95 -15.22 -3.39
N PRO A 35 -1.12 -14.63 -2.52
CA PRO A 35 0.33 -14.69 -2.67
C PRO A 35 0.84 -16.12 -2.64
N PRO A 36 2.02 -16.42 -3.23
CA PRO A 36 2.62 -17.74 -3.20
C PRO A 36 2.73 -18.32 -1.79
N ALA A 37 2.66 -19.65 -1.67
CA ALA A 37 2.81 -20.35 -0.40
C ALA A 37 4.11 -19.93 0.31
N GLY A 38 4.05 -19.73 1.61
CA GLY A 38 5.18 -19.26 2.43
C GLY A 38 5.30 -17.72 2.53
N SER A 39 4.51 -16.96 1.78
CA SER A 39 4.44 -15.50 1.96
C SER A 39 3.76 -15.16 3.28
N LEU A 40 4.42 -14.37 4.11
CA LEU A 40 3.92 -13.98 5.43
C LEU A 40 3.49 -12.50 5.42
N PRO A 41 2.22 -12.16 5.71
CA PRO A 41 1.79 -10.78 5.83
C PRO A 41 2.45 -10.15 7.05
N TYR A 42 2.93 -8.91 6.91
CA TYR A 42 3.59 -8.22 8.03
C TYR A 42 3.14 -6.78 8.22
N LEU A 43 2.45 -6.20 7.25
CA LEU A 43 1.96 -4.83 7.33
C LEU A 43 0.69 -4.66 6.49
N ILE A 44 -0.28 -3.92 6.99
CA ILE A 44 -1.36 -3.33 6.21
C ILE A 44 -1.21 -1.82 6.28
N ALA A 45 -1.20 -1.17 5.11
CA ALA A 45 -1.19 0.27 4.97
C ALA A 45 -2.51 0.72 4.34
N HIS A 46 -3.24 1.60 5.03
CA HIS A 46 -4.49 2.18 4.56
C HIS A 46 -4.18 3.40 3.69
N ALA A 47 -4.53 3.33 2.41
CA ALA A 47 -4.28 4.38 1.44
C ALA A 47 -5.47 5.31 1.29
N VAL A 48 -5.18 6.61 1.27
CA VAL A 48 -6.11 7.69 0.90
C VAL A 48 -5.43 8.57 -0.13
N GLY A 49 -6.04 8.72 -1.31
CA GLY A 49 -5.40 9.48 -2.39
C GLY A 49 -6.24 9.60 -3.63
N THR A 50 -5.58 9.73 -4.79
CA THR A 50 -6.20 9.90 -6.09
C THR A 50 -5.61 8.97 -7.15
N GLN A 51 -6.46 8.50 -8.06
CA GLN A 51 -6.04 7.96 -9.36
C GLN A 51 -6.05 9.14 -10.33
N ASN A 52 -4.91 9.46 -10.92
CA ASN A 52 -4.71 10.63 -11.76
C ASN A 52 -4.80 10.22 -13.23
N TYR A 53 -5.76 10.77 -13.94
CA TYR A 53 -6.02 10.45 -15.35
C TYR A 53 -5.73 11.64 -16.24
N VAL A 54 -5.26 11.36 -17.45
CA VAL A 54 -5.14 12.32 -18.55
C VAL A 54 -6.01 11.85 -19.72
N CYS A 55 -6.67 12.79 -20.35
CA CYS A 55 -7.46 12.52 -21.55
C CYS A 55 -6.52 12.44 -22.77
N LEU A 56 -6.43 11.30 -23.41
CA LEU A 56 -5.56 11.05 -24.56
C LEU A 56 -6.34 10.64 -25.80
N PRO A 57 -5.80 10.86 -27.02
CA PRO A 57 -6.41 10.41 -28.27
C PRO A 57 -6.64 8.90 -28.28
N ASN A 58 -7.77 8.47 -28.85
CA ASN A 58 -8.14 7.06 -28.99
C ASN A 58 -8.95 6.84 -30.29
N GLY A 59 -8.28 6.58 -31.43
CA GLY A 59 -8.92 6.20 -32.68
C GLY A 59 -9.98 7.19 -33.21
N GLY A 60 -9.71 8.49 -33.22
CA GLY A 60 -10.66 9.54 -33.63
C GLY A 60 -11.57 10.06 -32.51
N ALA A 61 -11.53 9.44 -31.33
CA ALA A 61 -12.17 9.88 -30.11
C ALA A 61 -11.11 10.21 -29.05
N ALA A 62 -11.49 10.30 -27.79
CA ALA A 62 -10.58 10.43 -26.66
C ALA A 62 -11.01 9.51 -25.51
N LYS A 63 -10.08 9.16 -24.62
CA LYS A 63 -10.34 8.38 -23.42
C LYS A 63 -9.44 8.80 -22.27
N TRP A 64 -9.92 8.61 -21.06
CA TRP A 64 -9.10 8.73 -19.85
C TRP A 64 -8.07 7.60 -19.77
N VAL A 65 -6.82 7.96 -19.53
CA VAL A 65 -5.70 7.05 -19.32
C VAL A 65 -5.08 7.38 -17.97
N LEU A 66 -4.95 6.36 -17.10
CA LEU A 66 -4.25 6.51 -15.84
C LEU A 66 -2.77 6.81 -16.10
N PHE A 67 -2.25 7.87 -15.49
CA PHE A 67 -0.83 8.21 -15.61
C PHE A 67 -0.07 8.14 -14.29
N ASP A 68 -0.75 8.32 -13.14
CA ASP A 68 -0.10 8.22 -11.82
C ASP A 68 -1.14 8.05 -10.69
N PRO A 69 -1.04 7.05 -9.80
CA PRO A 69 -1.69 7.07 -8.51
C PRO A 69 -0.87 7.92 -7.53
N GLN A 70 -1.54 8.65 -6.64
CA GLN A 70 -0.89 9.35 -5.53
C GLN A 70 -1.68 9.10 -4.25
N ALA A 71 -1.04 8.52 -3.23
CA ALA A 71 -1.71 8.28 -1.96
C ALA A 71 -0.78 8.43 -0.76
N SER A 72 -1.34 8.94 0.33
CA SER A 72 -0.79 8.83 1.67
C SER A 72 -1.18 7.48 2.26
N LEU A 73 -0.25 6.86 3.00
CA LEU A 73 -0.41 5.55 3.62
C LEU A 73 -0.40 5.70 5.14
N PHE A 74 -1.40 5.12 5.78
CA PHE A 74 -1.57 5.19 7.23
C PHE A 74 -1.56 3.77 7.82
N ASP A 75 -1.08 3.64 9.05
CA ASP A 75 -1.22 2.40 9.82
C ASP A 75 -2.61 2.28 10.45
N GLY A 76 -2.88 1.17 11.15
CA GLY A 76 -4.16 0.94 11.83
C GLY A 76 -4.45 1.89 13.00
N ALA A 77 -3.50 2.70 13.42
CA ALA A 77 -3.68 3.78 14.41
C ALA A 77 -3.93 5.15 13.75
N GLY A 78 -3.92 5.22 12.41
CA GLY A 78 -4.06 6.46 11.66
C GLY A 78 -2.78 7.28 11.55
N THR A 79 -1.61 6.70 11.87
CA THR A 79 -0.32 7.36 11.72
C THR A 79 0.13 7.30 10.27
N LEU A 80 0.60 8.42 9.71
CA LEU A 80 1.20 8.45 8.37
C LEU A 80 2.50 7.64 8.38
N ILE A 81 2.55 6.60 7.55
CA ILE A 81 3.70 5.69 7.46
C ILE A 81 4.39 5.68 6.09
N GLY A 82 3.81 6.28 5.08
CA GLY A 82 4.42 6.29 3.75
C GLY A 82 3.56 6.93 2.68
N THR A 83 4.05 6.80 1.44
CA THR A 83 3.38 7.27 0.22
C THR A 83 3.39 6.19 -0.86
N HIS A 84 2.42 6.28 -1.78
CA HIS A 84 2.32 5.44 -2.97
C HIS A 84 2.19 6.30 -4.22
N PHE A 85 2.99 6.00 -5.25
CA PHE A 85 3.08 6.73 -6.52
C PHE A 85 3.72 5.84 -7.60
N LEU A 86 3.89 6.33 -8.84
CA LEU A 86 4.73 5.69 -9.85
C LEU A 86 6.13 6.30 -9.88
N SER A 87 7.17 5.47 -9.96
CA SER A 87 8.52 5.95 -10.22
C SER A 87 9.34 4.91 -11.00
N PRO A 88 10.41 5.33 -11.70
CA PRO A 88 11.38 4.41 -12.27
C PRO A 88 11.98 3.52 -11.19
N ASN A 89 12.12 2.19 -11.49
CA ASN A 89 12.87 1.30 -10.64
C ASN A 89 14.38 1.44 -10.95
N PRO A 90 15.23 1.84 -9.99
CA PRO A 90 16.66 2.00 -10.24
C PRO A 90 17.37 0.73 -10.72
N ALA A 91 16.81 -0.46 -10.39
CA ALA A 91 17.34 -1.75 -10.83
C ALA A 91 16.91 -2.17 -12.24
N GLU A 92 15.97 -1.44 -12.87
CA GLU A 92 15.39 -1.78 -14.18
C GLU A 92 15.49 -0.59 -15.15
N ILE A 93 16.71 -0.22 -15.52
CA ILE A 93 16.96 0.93 -16.41
C ILE A 93 16.23 0.75 -17.76
N GLY A 94 15.53 1.79 -18.22
CA GLY A 94 14.80 1.79 -19.49
C GLY A 94 13.43 1.11 -19.48
N THR A 95 12.95 0.64 -18.32
CA THR A 95 11.59 0.13 -18.17
C THR A 95 10.59 1.23 -17.80
N PRO A 96 9.28 1.01 -18.03
CA PRO A 96 8.25 1.92 -17.54
C PRO A 96 8.31 2.05 -16.00
N ALA A 97 7.81 3.20 -15.51
CA ALA A 97 7.65 3.43 -14.09
C ALA A 97 6.83 2.30 -13.41
N ARG A 98 7.22 1.94 -12.20
CA ARG A 98 6.59 0.90 -11.39
C ARG A 98 5.72 1.51 -10.29
N ALA A 99 4.74 0.77 -9.84
CA ALA A 99 4.05 1.07 -8.60
C ALA A 99 5.06 1.06 -7.46
N THR A 100 5.16 2.18 -6.74
CA THR A 100 6.20 2.45 -5.75
C THR A 100 5.57 2.77 -4.41
N TRP A 101 6.13 2.23 -3.35
CA TRP A 101 5.82 2.58 -1.97
C TRP A 101 7.09 3.03 -1.28
N GLN A 102 7.05 4.21 -0.63
CA GLN A 102 8.16 4.75 0.13
C GLN A 102 7.73 5.02 1.57
N HIS A 103 8.46 4.47 2.54
CA HIS A 103 8.17 4.65 3.95
C HIS A 103 8.64 6.00 4.45
N SER A 104 7.79 6.71 5.23
CA SER A 104 8.03 8.10 5.63
C SER A 104 9.12 8.27 6.69
N LEU A 105 9.34 7.26 7.54
CA LEU A 105 10.30 7.38 8.65
C LEU A 105 11.67 6.82 8.33
N ASP A 106 11.74 5.67 7.64
CA ASP A 106 13.00 5.00 7.35
C ASP A 106 13.43 5.12 5.88
N ALA A 107 12.64 5.80 5.04
CA ALA A 107 12.88 6.04 3.62
C ALA A 107 13.06 4.76 2.76
N SER A 108 12.84 3.56 3.34
CA SER A 108 12.87 2.32 2.56
C SER A 108 11.79 2.31 1.48
N ALA A 109 12.08 1.72 0.32
CA ALA A 109 11.17 1.70 -0.81
C ALA A 109 11.05 0.32 -1.44
N ALA A 110 9.89 0.09 -2.10
CA ALA A 110 9.63 -1.09 -2.90
C ALA A 110 8.97 -0.69 -4.22
N TRP A 111 9.44 -1.30 -5.33
CA TRP A 111 8.90 -1.19 -6.68
C TRP A 111 8.26 -2.50 -7.07
N ALA A 112 7.03 -2.47 -7.58
CA ALA A 112 6.32 -3.68 -7.96
C ALA A 112 5.56 -3.51 -9.27
N PHE A 113 5.27 -4.65 -9.91
CA PHE A 113 4.36 -4.71 -11.06
C PHE A 113 3.21 -5.66 -10.77
N LYS A 114 2.09 -5.43 -11.44
CA LYS A 114 0.89 -6.24 -11.32
C LYS A 114 1.09 -7.60 -11.98
N VAL A 115 0.87 -8.68 -11.23
CA VAL A 115 0.88 -10.06 -11.75
C VAL A 115 -0.51 -10.65 -11.90
N GLN A 116 -1.47 -10.24 -11.05
CA GLN A 116 -2.88 -10.66 -11.13
C GLN A 116 -3.81 -9.49 -10.81
N GLU A 117 -5.02 -9.54 -11.36
CA GLU A 117 -6.09 -8.59 -11.04
C GLU A 117 -7.44 -9.29 -10.91
N SER A 118 -8.35 -8.68 -10.15
CA SER A 118 -9.73 -9.11 -10.04
C SER A 118 -10.67 -7.90 -9.96
N ASP A 119 -11.79 -8.00 -10.66
CA ASP A 119 -12.96 -7.12 -10.55
C ASP A 119 -14.20 -7.92 -10.11
N ASP A 120 -14.00 -9.07 -9.48
CA ASP A 120 -15.06 -9.94 -8.96
C ASP A 120 -15.98 -9.14 -8.02
N PRO A 121 -17.28 -8.99 -8.36
CA PRO A 121 -18.23 -8.18 -7.60
C PRO A 121 -18.52 -8.72 -6.19
N GLN A 122 -18.09 -9.93 -5.85
CA GLN A 122 -18.14 -10.46 -4.49
C GLN A 122 -17.10 -9.77 -3.57
N PHE A 123 -16.07 -9.16 -4.14
CA PHE A 123 -14.96 -8.52 -3.43
C PHE A 123 -14.83 -7.04 -3.77
N VAL A 124 -14.96 -6.67 -5.04
CA VAL A 124 -14.73 -5.31 -5.54
C VAL A 124 -16.06 -4.56 -5.60
N ALA A 125 -16.18 -3.47 -4.85
CA ALA A 125 -17.37 -2.66 -4.83
C ALA A 125 -17.63 -1.99 -6.21
N PRO A 126 -18.89 -1.77 -6.61
CA PRO A 126 -19.19 -1.02 -7.83
C PRO A 126 -18.52 0.36 -7.83
N GLY A 127 -17.88 0.73 -8.95
CA GLY A 127 -17.15 1.99 -9.09
C GLY A 127 -15.78 2.04 -8.41
N ALA A 128 -15.36 0.96 -7.77
CA ALA A 128 -14.01 0.85 -7.21
C ALA A 128 -13.01 0.31 -8.24
N ILE A 129 -11.75 0.75 -8.10
CA ILE A 129 -10.66 0.20 -8.90
C ILE A 129 -10.41 -1.27 -8.53
N LYS A 130 -9.97 -2.07 -9.50
CA LYS A 130 -9.71 -3.52 -9.35
C LYS A 130 -8.76 -3.83 -8.20
N TRP A 131 -8.90 -5.01 -7.61
CA TRP A 131 -7.93 -5.56 -6.68
C TRP A 131 -6.76 -6.18 -7.43
N PHE A 132 -5.56 -6.08 -6.86
CA PHE A 132 -4.32 -6.55 -7.48
C PHE A 132 -3.51 -7.43 -6.55
N LEU A 133 -2.81 -8.40 -7.13
CA LEU A 133 -1.57 -8.96 -6.60
C LEU A 133 -0.41 -8.37 -7.40
N LEU A 134 0.59 -7.80 -6.69
CA LEU A 134 1.79 -7.21 -7.28
C LEU A 134 3.02 -7.96 -6.77
N GLN A 135 3.97 -8.23 -7.66
CA GLN A 135 5.28 -8.78 -7.32
C GLN A 135 6.29 -7.64 -7.21
N VAL A 136 7.04 -7.63 -6.13
CA VAL A 136 8.13 -6.68 -5.93
C VAL A 136 9.33 -7.07 -6.83
N VAL A 137 9.86 -6.11 -7.57
CA VAL A 137 10.96 -6.28 -8.53
C VAL A 137 12.16 -5.39 -8.23
N GLY A 138 12.05 -4.55 -7.22
CA GLY A 138 13.13 -3.72 -6.73
C GLY A 138 12.83 -3.25 -5.32
N THR A 139 13.87 -3.13 -4.53
CA THR A 139 13.79 -2.57 -3.17
C THR A 139 14.99 -1.69 -2.89
N GLN A 140 14.80 -0.72 -2.02
CA GLN A 140 15.85 0.14 -1.50
C GLN A 140 15.73 0.19 0.01
N PHE A 141 16.82 -0.12 0.69
CA PHE A 141 16.94 0.12 2.12
C PHE A 141 17.07 1.62 2.38
N GLY A 142 16.49 2.08 3.47
CA GLY A 142 16.71 3.45 3.92
C GLY A 142 18.07 3.63 4.59
N PRO A 143 18.43 4.88 4.97
CA PRO A 143 19.54 5.14 5.87
C PRO A 143 19.43 4.25 7.12
N ASP A 144 20.56 3.91 7.72
CA ASP A 144 20.62 3.07 8.93
C ASP A 144 19.93 1.70 8.78
N ALA A 145 19.96 1.13 7.55
CA ALA A 145 19.36 -0.15 7.21
C ALA A 145 17.84 -0.24 7.45
N GLY A 146 17.12 0.87 7.38
CA GLY A 146 15.65 0.87 7.41
C GLY A 146 15.07 -0.04 6.32
N ASP A 147 14.13 -0.93 6.69
CA ASP A 147 13.67 -2.01 5.81
C ASP A 147 12.13 -2.16 5.72
N ARG A 148 11.38 -1.25 6.31
CA ARG A 148 9.91 -1.40 6.47
C ARG A 148 9.22 -1.83 5.19
N PHE A 149 9.51 -1.19 4.06
CA PHE A 149 8.97 -1.58 2.75
C PHE A 149 9.95 -2.43 1.94
N ALA A 150 11.27 -2.35 2.20
CA ALA A 150 12.29 -3.06 1.43
C ALA A 150 12.27 -4.60 1.61
N LYS A 151 11.66 -5.12 2.67
CA LYS A 151 11.52 -6.57 2.89
C LYS A 151 10.33 -7.21 2.18
N ALA A 152 9.49 -6.41 1.49
CA ALA A 152 8.35 -6.92 0.76
C ALA A 152 8.76 -7.74 -0.46
N LYS A 153 8.07 -8.85 -0.69
CA LYS A 153 8.16 -9.70 -1.90
C LYS A 153 6.89 -9.60 -2.74
N PHE A 154 5.75 -9.49 -2.09
CA PHE A 154 4.44 -9.28 -2.71
C PHE A 154 3.68 -8.19 -1.98
N ILE A 155 2.81 -7.49 -2.74
CA ILE A 155 1.90 -6.49 -2.22
C ILE A 155 0.52 -6.76 -2.82
N GLN A 156 -0.51 -6.81 -2.00
CA GLN A 156 -1.90 -6.81 -2.49
C GLN A 156 -2.48 -5.40 -2.37
N ARG A 157 -3.25 -4.97 -3.38
CA ARG A 157 -4.19 -3.86 -3.30
C ARG A 157 -5.58 -4.45 -3.17
N VAL A 158 -6.24 -4.22 -2.05
CA VAL A 158 -7.55 -4.78 -1.68
C VAL A 158 -8.44 -3.72 -1.04
N ASN A 159 -9.68 -4.04 -0.71
CA ASN A 159 -10.63 -3.15 -0.03
C ASN A 159 -10.72 -1.77 -0.71
N THR A 160 -10.70 -1.75 -2.04
CA THR A 160 -10.72 -0.52 -2.82
C THR A 160 -12.09 0.16 -2.78
N SER A 161 -12.09 1.49 -2.78
CA SER A 161 -13.29 2.31 -2.93
C SER A 161 -13.03 3.41 -3.95
N ALA A 162 -13.96 3.61 -4.88
CA ALA A 162 -13.89 4.61 -5.95
C ALA A 162 -12.62 4.48 -6.83
N GLY A 163 -12.12 5.58 -7.40
CA GLY A 163 -10.88 5.63 -8.17
C GLY A 163 -11.02 5.34 -9.65
N VAL A 164 -12.18 4.86 -10.13
CA VAL A 164 -12.39 4.58 -11.56
C VAL A 164 -12.58 5.88 -12.33
N ALA A 165 -11.94 6.00 -13.50
CA ALA A 165 -12.12 7.15 -14.37
C ALA A 165 -13.60 7.36 -14.73
N PRO A 166 -14.08 8.61 -14.80
CA PRO A 166 -15.44 8.89 -15.23
C PRO A 166 -15.63 8.46 -16.71
N THR A 167 -16.85 8.10 -17.06
CA THR A 167 -17.22 7.72 -18.44
C THR A 167 -17.49 8.92 -19.33
N THR A 168 -17.47 10.14 -18.77
CA THR A 168 -17.79 11.41 -19.44
C THR A 168 -16.56 12.32 -19.48
N SER A 169 -16.67 13.45 -20.21
CA SER A 169 -15.67 14.53 -20.23
C SER A 169 -14.29 14.16 -20.76
N CYS A 170 -14.19 13.06 -21.52
CA CYS A 170 -13.03 12.68 -22.33
C CYS A 170 -13.50 11.76 -23.45
N THR A 171 -14.26 12.30 -24.40
CA THR A 171 -14.88 11.56 -25.49
C THR A 171 -14.54 12.15 -26.85
N THR A 172 -14.08 13.40 -26.90
CA THR A 172 -13.80 14.15 -28.13
C THR A 172 -12.36 14.66 -28.16
N ALA A 173 -11.87 14.96 -29.38
CA ALA A 173 -10.53 15.52 -29.55
C ALA A 173 -10.33 16.88 -28.85
N ALA A 174 -11.38 17.64 -28.64
CA ALA A 174 -11.32 18.94 -27.95
C ALA A 174 -11.01 18.79 -26.42
N GLU A 175 -11.16 17.60 -25.87
CA GLU A 175 -10.92 17.31 -24.46
C GLU A 175 -9.53 16.73 -24.21
N VAL A 176 -8.76 16.43 -25.25
CA VAL A 176 -7.39 15.92 -25.14
C VAL A 176 -6.49 16.87 -24.35
N GLY A 177 -5.70 16.32 -23.44
CA GLY A 177 -4.82 17.07 -22.55
C GLY A 177 -5.46 17.45 -21.21
N ARG A 178 -6.78 17.31 -21.04
CA ARG A 178 -7.40 17.52 -19.73
C ARG A 178 -6.94 16.45 -18.74
N THR A 179 -6.83 16.82 -17.47
CA THR A 179 -6.51 15.91 -16.37
C THR A 179 -7.63 15.88 -15.35
N ILE A 180 -7.76 14.76 -14.64
CA ILE A 180 -8.68 14.62 -13.52
C ILE A 180 -8.04 13.78 -12.41
N LEU A 181 -8.24 14.18 -11.17
CA LEU A 181 -7.82 13.46 -9.96
C LEU A 181 -9.06 12.81 -9.35
N VAL A 182 -9.15 11.48 -9.44
CA VAL A 182 -10.30 10.73 -8.93
C VAL A 182 -9.97 10.18 -7.56
N PRO A 183 -10.64 10.62 -6.47
CA PRO A 183 -10.38 10.12 -5.14
C PRO A 183 -10.55 8.60 -5.04
N TYR A 184 -9.69 7.94 -4.26
CA TYR A 184 -9.83 6.52 -3.93
C TYR A 184 -9.29 6.21 -2.55
N THR A 185 -9.73 5.08 -2.00
CA THR A 185 -9.09 4.43 -0.85
C THR A 185 -8.76 2.97 -1.21
N ALA A 186 -7.77 2.41 -0.54
CA ALA A 186 -7.38 1.01 -0.67
C ALA A 186 -6.62 0.55 0.57
N ASP A 187 -6.55 -0.77 0.78
CA ASP A 187 -5.58 -1.37 1.68
C ASP A 187 -4.45 -1.99 0.87
N TYR A 188 -3.21 -1.70 1.24
CA TYR A 188 -2.02 -2.38 0.75
C TYR A 188 -1.52 -3.35 1.81
N VAL A 189 -1.61 -4.65 1.53
CA VAL A 189 -1.09 -5.71 2.39
C VAL A 189 0.28 -6.12 1.87
N PHE A 190 1.30 -5.98 2.72
CA PHE A 190 2.69 -6.30 2.38
C PHE A 190 3.06 -7.68 2.91
N TYR A 191 3.71 -8.51 2.07
CA TYR A 191 4.15 -9.88 2.36
C TYR A 191 5.67 -10.01 2.17
N LYS A 192 6.33 -10.69 3.12
CA LYS A 192 7.76 -11.05 3.07
C LYS A 192 7.97 -12.54 2.82
#